data_22538a67d2f58ec9e747ba1109bf909c
#
_entry.id   22538a67d2f58ec9e747ba1109bf909c
#
_cell.length_a   1.000
_cell.length_b   1.000
_cell.length_c   1.000
_cell.angle_alpha   90.00
_cell.angle_beta   90.00
_cell.angle_gamma   90.00
#
_symmetry.space_group_name_H-M   'P 1'
#
loop_
_entity.id
_entity.type
_entity.pdbx_description
1 polymer ?
#
loop_
_entity_poly.entity_id
_entity_poly.type
_entity_poly.pdbx_seq_one_letter_code
_entity_poly.pdbx_strand_id
1 'polypeptide(L)'
;MFRSSRFSVMVCFLICSLFSEHGEAELLEVKLPKISDNDVRFHYPTDLLKFLLNKTERRYQLTTTDTFYSQARAVESLKANKIQVYWMGTSTKAEQELNAIRFPIYRGLMGFRVFIINKDSQPTFRKLINLKGLQGFTGVQGIGWADVEILETSGLDQQEHHYETAFQLIQAKRVDYFSRSIHEAFLEVDNRIDKYPDLKVDEQILLTYPFAMFFFTGKDNTELADLIKSGFESSYKDGSFIEFFYSHPAIKGVITKSNLKARARIDIPNHTLSKESQLIPSQYWHDTERLDN
;
A
#
# COMPACT_ATOMS: atom_id res chain seq x y z
N MET A 1 -41.39 -54.13 70.28
CA MET A 1 -40.16 -53.39 70.55
C MET A 1 -39.38 -53.33 69.26
N PHE A 2 -39.62 -52.34 68.39
CA PHE A 2 -39.02 -52.23 67.08
C PHE A 2 -38.15 -50.96 67.07
N ARG A 3 -36.83 -51.16 66.87
CA ARG A 3 -35.88 -50.03 66.67
C ARG A 3 -35.80 -49.71 65.17
N SER A 4 -36.21 -48.54 64.82
CA SER A 4 -36.04 -48.01 63.46
C SER A 4 -34.61 -47.39 63.32
N SER A 5 -33.83 -47.91 62.38
CA SER A 5 -32.54 -47.38 61.95
C SER A 5 -32.79 -46.34 60.91
N ARG A 6 -32.35 -45.09 61.14
CA ARG A 6 -32.36 -43.99 60.19
C ARG A 6 -31.03 -44.06 59.36
N PHE A 7 -31.17 -44.37 58.08
CA PHE A 7 -30.07 -44.21 57.14
C PHE A 7 -30.04 -42.76 56.64
N SER A 8 -28.99 -42.06 57.02
CA SER A 8 -28.67 -40.71 56.45
C SER A 8 -27.92 -40.88 55.17
N VAL A 9 -28.53 -40.53 54.04
CA VAL A 9 -27.84 -40.48 52.74
C VAL A 9 -27.23 -39.09 52.63
N MET A 10 -25.90 -39.04 52.66
CA MET A 10 -25.10 -37.83 52.44
C MET A 10 -24.86 -37.71 50.97
N VAL A 11 -25.59 -36.79 50.30
CA VAL A 11 -25.40 -36.45 48.90
C VAL A 11 -24.23 -35.46 48.80
N CYS A 12 -23.08 -35.93 48.36
CA CYS A 12 -21.94 -35.10 47.97
C CYS A 12 -22.26 -34.42 46.63
N PHE A 13 -22.56 -33.12 46.64
CA PHE A 13 -22.55 -32.31 45.41
C PHE A 13 -21.09 -32.06 45.03
N LEU A 14 -20.59 -32.77 44.02
CA LEU A 14 -19.37 -32.44 43.31
C LEU A 14 -19.69 -31.25 42.40
N ILE A 15 -19.34 -30.04 42.84
CA ILE A 15 -19.32 -28.84 41.97
C ILE A 15 -18.05 -28.96 41.15
N CYS A 16 -18.16 -29.51 39.94
CA CYS A 16 -17.14 -29.33 38.89
C CYS A 16 -17.15 -27.86 38.46
N SER A 17 -16.32 -27.04 39.10
CA SER A 17 -15.95 -25.73 38.58
C SER A 17 -15.15 -25.93 37.29
N LEU A 18 -15.85 -25.82 36.17
CA LEU A 18 -15.21 -25.62 34.86
C LEU A 18 -14.57 -24.23 34.87
N PHE A 19 -13.34 -24.16 35.36
CA PHE A 19 -12.46 -23.04 35.04
C PHE A 19 -12.21 -23.16 33.53
N SER A 20 -12.98 -22.39 32.73
CA SER A 20 -12.54 -22.04 31.38
C SER A 20 -11.25 -21.25 31.58
N GLU A 21 -10.11 -21.91 31.38
CA GLU A 21 -8.87 -21.20 31.10
C GLU A 21 -9.10 -20.39 29.81
N HIS A 22 -9.53 -19.15 29.97
CA HIS A 22 -9.34 -18.17 28.93
C HIS A 22 -7.83 -17.96 28.85
N GLY A 23 -7.15 -18.77 28.06
CA GLY A 23 -5.77 -18.54 27.71
C GLY A 23 -5.69 -17.09 27.19
N GLU A 24 -4.98 -16.25 27.91
CA GLU A 24 -4.73 -14.88 27.47
C GLU A 24 -4.10 -14.99 26.07
N ALA A 25 -4.84 -14.52 25.05
CA ALA A 25 -4.35 -14.64 23.68
C ALA A 25 -2.96 -13.99 23.59
N GLU A 26 -1.98 -14.76 23.21
CA GLU A 26 -0.59 -14.33 23.08
C GLU A 26 -0.51 -13.04 22.28
N LEU A 27 0.28 -12.09 22.75
CA LEU A 27 0.46 -10.79 22.09
C LEU A 27 1.14 -11.00 20.73
N LEU A 28 0.49 -10.60 19.65
CA LEU A 28 1.05 -10.69 18.29
C LEU A 28 2.05 -9.56 18.06
N GLU A 29 3.31 -9.89 17.90
CA GLU A 29 4.32 -8.91 17.52
C GLU A 29 4.33 -8.72 16.00
N VAL A 30 4.13 -7.48 15.55
CA VAL A 30 4.13 -7.11 14.13
C VAL A 30 5.24 -6.09 13.89
N LYS A 31 6.35 -6.55 13.36
CA LYS A 31 7.52 -5.72 13.06
C LYS A 31 7.50 -5.22 11.64
N LEU A 32 7.62 -3.91 11.47
CA LEU A 32 7.67 -3.19 10.20
C LEU A 32 9.10 -2.74 9.89
N PRO A 33 9.45 -2.47 8.64
CA PRO A 33 10.67 -1.71 8.34
C PRO A 33 10.59 -0.33 8.98
N LYS A 34 11.73 0.17 9.49
CA LYS A 34 11.84 1.55 9.95
C LYS A 34 11.51 2.52 8.82
N ILE A 35 10.74 3.52 9.16
CA ILE A 35 10.23 4.54 8.28
C ILE A 35 10.96 5.85 8.58
N SER A 36 11.38 6.59 7.56
CA SER A 36 11.83 7.97 7.74
C SER A 36 10.64 8.85 8.10
N ASP A 37 10.77 9.71 9.10
CA ASP A 37 9.72 10.64 9.54
C ASP A 37 9.18 11.52 8.39
N ASN A 38 10.01 11.71 7.35
CA ASN A 38 9.67 12.51 6.17
C ASN A 38 9.20 11.67 4.98
N ASP A 39 9.05 10.36 5.12
CA ASP A 39 8.64 9.49 4.02
C ASP A 39 7.12 9.29 4.01
N VAL A 40 6.43 10.12 3.25
CA VAL A 40 4.97 10.13 3.13
C VAL A 40 4.36 8.80 2.65
N ARG A 41 5.16 7.93 2.01
CA ARG A 41 4.73 6.62 1.50
C ARG A 41 4.32 5.65 2.60
N PHE A 42 4.69 5.93 3.83
CA PHE A 42 4.51 5.01 4.96
C PHE A 42 3.36 5.37 5.90
N HIS A 43 2.94 6.63 5.95
CA HIS A 43 1.94 7.05 6.94
C HIS A 43 0.60 6.34 6.71
N TYR A 44 0.02 6.47 5.52
CA TYR A 44 -1.27 5.86 5.21
C TYR A 44 -1.28 4.33 5.39
N PRO A 45 -0.32 3.54 4.82
CA PRO A 45 -0.33 2.10 5.00
C PRO A 45 -0.16 1.66 6.46
N THR A 46 0.63 2.38 7.25
CA THR A 46 0.79 2.07 8.68
C THR A 46 -0.50 2.33 9.46
N ASP A 47 -1.18 3.44 9.18
CA ASP A 47 -2.45 3.77 9.84
C ASP A 47 -3.56 2.84 9.38
N LEU A 48 -3.57 2.44 8.10
CA LEU A 48 -4.47 1.42 7.59
C LEU A 48 -4.24 0.07 8.27
N LEU A 49 -2.98 -0.36 8.42
CA LEU A 49 -2.67 -1.62 9.11
C LEU A 49 -3.21 -1.63 10.55
N LYS A 50 -2.99 -0.54 11.30
CA LYS A 50 -3.56 -0.38 12.65
C LYS A 50 -5.08 -0.44 12.63
N PHE A 51 -5.71 0.28 11.70
CA PHE A 51 -7.16 0.29 11.53
C PHE A 51 -7.70 -1.12 11.30
N LEU A 52 -7.08 -1.91 10.40
CA LEU A 52 -7.50 -3.27 10.08
C LEU A 52 -7.30 -4.24 11.26
N LEU A 53 -6.16 -4.18 11.93
CA LEU A 53 -5.88 -5.03 13.09
C LEU A 53 -6.81 -4.70 14.26
N ASN A 54 -7.19 -3.43 14.44
CA ASN A 54 -8.19 -3.03 15.44
C ASN A 54 -9.63 -3.51 15.13
N LYS A 55 -9.90 -4.00 13.91
CA LYS A 55 -11.16 -4.68 13.56
C LYS A 55 -11.18 -6.14 13.99
N THR A 56 -10.06 -6.66 14.45
CA THR A 56 -9.93 -8.01 14.97
C THR A 56 -9.88 -7.98 16.50
N GLU A 57 -10.18 -9.11 17.13
CA GLU A 57 -10.08 -9.23 18.60
C GLU A 57 -8.64 -9.55 19.05
N ARG A 58 -7.70 -9.71 18.11
CA ARG A 58 -6.32 -10.09 18.38
C ARG A 58 -5.53 -8.93 18.97
N ARG A 59 -4.97 -9.09 20.17
CA ARG A 59 -4.02 -8.13 20.75
C ARG A 59 -2.72 -8.15 19.96
N TYR A 60 -2.22 -6.97 19.57
CA TYR A 60 -0.99 -6.85 18.80
C TYR A 60 -0.13 -5.68 19.29
N GLN A 61 1.16 -5.74 18.95
CA GLN A 61 2.11 -4.66 19.15
C GLN A 61 2.88 -4.40 17.85
N LEU A 62 2.85 -3.14 17.39
CA LEU A 62 3.66 -2.72 16.25
C LEU A 62 5.04 -2.27 16.73
N THR A 63 6.08 -2.81 16.10
CA THR A 63 7.47 -2.40 16.30
C THR A 63 8.13 -2.10 14.95
N THR A 64 9.29 -1.48 14.96
CA THR A 64 10.04 -1.19 13.73
C THR A 64 11.47 -1.72 13.82
N THR A 65 12.08 -1.92 12.65
CA THR A 65 13.52 -2.22 12.59
C THR A 65 14.36 -1.00 12.97
N ASP A 66 15.60 -1.20 13.39
CA ASP A 66 16.50 -0.10 13.78
C ASP A 66 16.99 0.72 12.56
N THR A 67 17.00 0.11 11.39
CA THR A 67 17.53 0.71 10.15
C THR A 67 16.48 0.73 9.05
N PHE A 68 16.64 1.68 8.12
CA PHE A 68 15.81 1.75 6.90
C PHE A 68 16.08 0.56 5.98
N TYR A 69 15.01 0.10 5.32
CA TYR A 69 15.09 -0.97 4.34
C TYR A 69 14.76 -0.43 2.94
N SER A 70 15.54 -0.84 1.95
CA SER A 70 15.10 -0.79 0.55
C SER A 70 13.99 -1.83 0.34
N GLN A 71 13.20 -1.70 -0.73
CA GLN A 71 12.18 -2.67 -1.07
C GLN A 71 12.75 -4.10 -1.18
N ALA A 72 13.89 -4.27 -1.87
CA ALA A 72 14.54 -5.56 -1.99
C ALA A 72 14.92 -6.16 -0.62
N ARG A 73 15.47 -5.34 0.29
CA ARG A 73 15.78 -5.79 1.66
C ARG A 73 14.52 -6.14 2.44
N ALA A 74 13.42 -5.40 2.26
CA ALA A 74 12.15 -5.70 2.93
C ALA A 74 11.59 -7.05 2.44
N VAL A 75 11.62 -7.34 1.14
CA VAL A 75 11.21 -8.61 0.55
C VAL A 75 12.01 -9.78 1.15
N GLU A 76 13.33 -9.70 1.15
CA GLU A 76 14.17 -10.75 1.75
C GLU A 76 13.96 -10.90 3.28
N SER A 77 13.64 -9.80 3.94
CA SER A 77 13.34 -9.82 5.38
C SER A 77 11.98 -10.43 5.70
N LEU A 78 10.97 -10.25 4.83
CA LEU A 78 9.69 -10.97 4.92
C LEU A 78 9.88 -12.48 4.75
N LYS A 79 10.63 -12.91 3.72
CA LYS A 79 10.96 -14.31 3.47
C LYS A 79 11.65 -14.96 4.67
N ALA A 80 12.54 -14.21 5.32
CA ALA A 80 13.28 -14.65 6.50
C ALA A 80 12.54 -14.42 7.83
N ASN A 81 11.28 -13.99 7.80
CA ASN A 81 10.45 -13.64 8.96
C ASN A 81 11.11 -12.63 9.94
N LYS A 82 12.00 -11.77 9.44
CA LYS A 82 12.66 -10.70 10.22
C LYS A 82 11.78 -9.46 10.37
N ILE A 83 10.85 -9.26 9.45
CA ILE A 83 9.70 -8.36 9.54
C ILE A 83 8.44 -9.16 9.20
N GLN A 84 7.29 -8.74 9.69
CA GLN A 84 6.06 -9.51 9.58
C GLN A 84 5.17 -9.03 8.44
N VAL A 85 5.23 -7.74 8.10
CA VAL A 85 4.42 -7.16 7.00
C VAL A 85 5.17 -6.03 6.30
N TYR A 86 4.94 -5.93 5.01
CA TYR A 86 5.40 -4.83 4.15
C TYR A 86 4.33 -4.55 3.09
N TRP A 87 4.40 -3.39 2.46
CA TRP A 87 3.50 -3.03 1.35
C TRP A 87 4.30 -2.51 0.17
N MET A 88 3.88 -2.94 -1.00
CA MET A 88 4.51 -2.56 -2.26
C MET A 88 3.56 -2.77 -3.43
N GLY A 89 3.89 -2.19 -4.58
CA GLY A 89 3.22 -2.52 -5.84
C GLY A 89 3.33 -4.02 -6.12
N THR A 90 2.21 -4.61 -6.54
CA THR A 90 2.17 -6.05 -6.81
C THR A 90 2.72 -6.40 -8.18
N SER A 91 3.24 -7.61 -8.30
CA SER A 91 3.59 -8.28 -9.54
C SER A 91 3.43 -9.78 -9.38
N THR A 92 3.31 -10.51 -10.48
CA THR A 92 3.28 -11.98 -10.46
C THR A 92 4.44 -12.56 -9.65
N LYS A 93 5.64 -12.02 -9.80
CA LYS A 93 6.83 -12.46 -9.05
C LYS A 93 6.65 -12.24 -7.54
N ALA A 94 6.22 -11.05 -7.12
CA ALA A 94 6.01 -10.76 -5.70
C ALA A 94 4.97 -11.70 -5.05
N GLU A 95 3.88 -11.98 -5.77
CA GLU A 95 2.81 -12.87 -5.30
C GLU A 95 3.22 -14.35 -5.27
N GLN A 96 4.18 -14.75 -6.12
CA GLN A 96 4.78 -16.08 -6.07
C GLN A 96 5.73 -16.24 -4.87
N GLU A 97 6.47 -15.21 -4.53
CA GLU A 97 7.50 -15.24 -3.48
C GLU A 97 6.95 -14.97 -2.08
N LEU A 98 5.86 -14.22 -1.96
CA LEU A 98 5.28 -13.76 -0.70
C LEU A 98 3.78 -14.09 -0.63
N ASN A 99 3.21 -13.99 0.56
CA ASN A 99 1.76 -14.11 0.77
C ASN A 99 1.11 -12.74 0.56
N ALA A 100 0.36 -12.57 -0.53
CA ALA A 100 -0.28 -11.32 -0.92
C ALA A 100 -1.69 -11.20 -0.33
N ILE A 101 -1.97 -10.16 0.42
CA ILE A 101 -3.31 -9.81 0.87
C ILE A 101 -3.96 -8.95 -0.22
N ARG A 102 -4.74 -9.58 -1.12
CA ARG A 102 -5.25 -9.00 -2.36
C ARG A 102 -6.39 -8.00 -2.18
N PHE A 103 -6.19 -7.02 -1.33
CA PHE A 103 -7.01 -5.83 -1.19
C PHE A 103 -6.16 -4.61 -1.60
N PRO A 104 -6.51 -3.89 -2.68
CA PRO A 104 -5.78 -2.69 -3.09
C PRO A 104 -5.86 -1.61 -2.01
N ILE A 105 -4.77 -1.41 -1.26
CA ILE A 105 -4.76 -0.52 -0.09
C ILE A 105 -5.03 0.94 -0.47
N TYR A 106 -4.73 1.33 -1.72
CA TYR A 106 -5.05 2.64 -2.29
C TYR A 106 -6.20 2.58 -3.30
N ARG A 107 -6.98 1.49 -3.33
CA ARG A 107 -8.12 1.32 -4.24
C ARG A 107 -7.78 1.61 -5.71
N GLY A 108 -6.56 1.28 -6.15
CA GLY A 108 -6.10 1.49 -7.52
C GLY A 108 -5.56 2.90 -7.83
N LEU A 109 -5.62 3.86 -6.90
CA LEU A 109 -5.03 5.20 -7.12
C LEU A 109 -3.52 5.16 -7.41
N MET A 110 -2.84 4.05 -7.05
CA MET A 110 -1.44 3.84 -7.43
C MET A 110 -1.24 3.87 -8.94
N GLY A 111 -2.22 3.45 -9.71
CA GLY A 111 -2.17 3.44 -11.17
C GLY A 111 -2.51 4.78 -11.83
N PHE A 112 -2.86 5.82 -11.06
CA PHE A 112 -3.07 7.17 -11.55
C PHE A 112 -1.80 7.97 -11.38
N ARG A 113 -1.03 8.11 -12.45
CA ARG A 113 0.32 8.65 -12.43
C ARG A 113 0.38 10.05 -12.99
N VAL A 114 1.00 10.95 -12.24
CA VAL A 114 1.44 12.28 -12.69
C VAL A 114 2.96 12.34 -12.66
N PHE A 115 3.56 13.29 -13.32
CA PHE A 115 5.01 13.35 -13.42
C PHE A 115 5.58 14.47 -12.55
N ILE A 116 6.62 14.13 -11.78
CA ILE A 116 7.49 15.13 -11.21
C ILE A 116 8.52 15.47 -12.28
N ILE A 117 8.60 16.73 -12.65
CA ILE A 117 9.47 17.26 -13.69
C ILE A 117 10.28 18.45 -13.16
N ASN A 118 11.30 18.86 -13.90
CA ASN A 118 11.87 20.20 -13.70
C ASN A 118 10.87 21.24 -14.24
N LYS A 119 10.62 22.33 -13.48
CA LYS A 119 9.62 23.35 -13.86
C LYS A 119 9.83 23.95 -15.25
N ASP A 120 11.11 24.07 -15.70
CA ASP A 120 11.45 24.60 -17.02
C ASP A 120 11.03 23.66 -18.15
N SER A 121 10.79 22.39 -17.86
CA SER A 121 10.31 21.40 -18.83
C SER A 121 8.79 21.48 -19.08
N GLN A 122 8.02 22.20 -18.25
CA GLN A 122 6.57 22.29 -18.37
C GLN A 122 6.08 22.76 -19.77
N PRO A 123 6.70 23.74 -20.45
CA PRO A 123 6.26 24.13 -21.81
C PRO A 123 6.39 23.01 -22.83
N THR A 124 7.35 22.09 -22.65
CA THR A 124 7.52 20.89 -23.48
C THR A 124 6.46 19.86 -23.16
N PHE A 125 6.25 19.56 -21.86
CA PHE A 125 5.25 18.60 -21.41
C PHE A 125 3.81 19.01 -21.80
N ARG A 126 3.48 20.31 -21.82
CA ARG A 126 2.17 20.82 -22.30
C ARG A 126 1.79 20.40 -23.74
N LYS A 127 2.76 20.01 -24.55
CA LYS A 127 2.53 19.58 -25.92
C LYS A 127 2.27 18.07 -26.04
N LEU A 128 2.48 17.33 -24.95
CA LEU A 128 2.32 15.87 -24.92
C LEU A 128 0.85 15.51 -24.71
N ILE A 129 0.30 14.75 -25.63
CA ILE A 129 -1.11 14.37 -25.60
C ILE A 129 -1.33 12.85 -25.78
N ASN A 130 -0.28 12.09 -26.02
CA ASN A 130 -0.36 10.66 -26.25
C ASN A 130 0.95 9.95 -25.91
N LEU A 131 0.90 8.62 -25.88
CA LEU A 131 2.03 7.75 -25.56
C LEU A 131 3.22 7.96 -26.48
N LYS A 132 2.97 8.12 -27.80
CA LYS A 132 4.04 8.30 -28.79
C LYS A 132 4.88 9.55 -28.50
N GLY A 133 4.23 10.65 -28.09
CA GLY A 133 4.96 11.87 -27.71
C GLY A 133 5.82 11.66 -26.46
N LEU A 134 5.37 10.83 -25.53
CA LEU A 134 6.09 10.55 -24.29
C LEU A 134 7.30 9.60 -24.48
N GLN A 135 7.27 8.74 -25.48
CA GLN A 135 8.35 7.77 -25.79
C GLN A 135 9.72 8.41 -26.13
N GLY A 136 9.76 9.71 -26.39
CA GLY A 136 11.03 10.44 -26.60
C GLY A 136 11.70 10.95 -25.33
N PHE A 137 11.15 10.63 -24.16
CA PHE A 137 11.62 11.12 -22.85
C PHE A 137 12.09 9.96 -21.99
N THR A 138 13.12 10.22 -21.17
CA THR A 138 13.66 9.25 -20.21
C THR A 138 13.08 9.52 -18.82
N GLY A 139 12.40 8.52 -18.28
CA GLY A 139 11.89 8.54 -16.91
C GLY A 139 12.89 7.98 -15.89
N VAL A 140 12.56 8.12 -14.62
CA VAL A 140 13.29 7.48 -13.51
C VAL A 140 12.32 6.78 -12.58
N GLN A 141 12.74 5.63 -12.06
CA GLN A 141 12.00 4.86 -11.05
C GLN A 141 12.93 4.35 -9.94
N GLY A 142 12.34 3.90 -8.84
CA GLY A 142 13.07 3.24 -7.78
C GLY A 142 13.57 1.85 -8.20
N ILE A 143 14.77 1.49 -7.77
CA ILE A 143 15.38 0.17 -8.06
C ILE A 143 14.44 -0.96 -7.64
N GLY A 144 14.11 -1.83 -8.57
CA GLY A 144 13.26 -3.01 -8.36
C GLY A 144 11.77 -2.71 -8.18
N TRP A 145 11.32 -1.50 -8.54
CA TRP A 145 9.89 -1.20 -8.51
C TRP A 145 9.17 -1.85 -9.70
N ALA A 146 7.97 -2.35 -9.45
CA ALA A 146 7.15 -2.98 -10.49
C ALA A 146 6.79 -2.02 -11.64
N ASP A 147 6.79 -0.73 -11.38
CA ASP A 147 6.56 0.32 -12.39
C ASP A 147 7.57 0.28 -13.54
N VAL A 148 8.83 -0.12 -13.28
CA VAL A 148 9.88 -0.19 -14.32
C VAL A 148 9.41 -1.06 -15.48
N GLU A 149 9.07 -2.31 -15.19
CA GLU A 149 8.62 -3.27 -16.21
C GLU A 149 7.34 -2.82 -16.93
N ILE A 150 6.39 -2.20 -16.18
CA ILE A 150 5.14 -1.70 -16.77
C ILE A 150 5.41 -0.58 -17.78
N LEU A 151 6.29 0.36 -17.43
CA LEU A 151 6.61 1.51 -18.26
C LEU A 151 7.46 1.09 -19.47
N GLU A 152 8.49 0.28 -19.27
CA GLU A 152 9.37 -0.19 -20.35
C GLU A 152 8.64 -1.07 -21.38
N THR A 153 7.74 -1.95 -20.95
CA THR A 153 6.92 -2.76 -21.88
C THR A 153 5.96 -1.92 -22.70
N SER A 154 5.68 -0.68 -22.25
CA SER A 154 4.90 0.31 -23.01
C SER A 154 5.78 1.23 -23.86
N GLY A 155 7.09 0.95 -23.96
CA GLY A 155 8.05 1.71 -24.76
C GLY A 155 8.48 3.04 -24.14
N LEU A 156 8.37 3.15 -22.79
CA LEU A 156 8.81 4.32 -22.02
C LEU A 156 10.15 4.00 -21.36
N ASP A 157 11.21 4.64 -21.80
CA ASP A 157 12.57 4.45 -21.27
C ASP A 157 12.65 4.83 -19.79
N GLN A 158 13.26 3.95 -18.96
CA GLN A 158 13.37 4.16 -17.51
C GLN A 158 14.81 3.93 -17.02
N GLN A 159 15.27 4.83 -16.15
CA GLN A 159 16.47 4.61 -15.34
C GLN A 159 16.07 4.20 -13.93
N GLU A 160 16.77 3.23 -13.36
CA GLU A 160 16.57 2.79 -11.99
C GLU A 160 17.58 3.44 -11.04
N HIS A 161 17.09 4.16 -10.02
CA HIS A 161 17.92 4.80 -9.02
C HIS A 161 17.33 4.68 -7.61
N HIS A 162 18.15 4.97 -6.60
CA HIS A 162 17.64 5.14 -5.24
C HIS A 162 16.62 6.29 -5.21
N TYR A 163 15.59 6.13 -4.38
CA TYR A 163 14.45 7.05 -4.31
C TYR A 163 14.85 8.54 -4.22
N GLU A 164 15.76 8.91 -3.31
CA GLU A 164 16.19 10.32 -3.18
C GLU A 164 17.02 10.79 -4.38
N THR A 165 17.73 9.89 -5.04
CA THR A 165 18.51 10.22 -6.24
C THR A 165 17.61 10.61 -7.41
N ALA A 166 16.40 10.03 -7.52
CA ALA A 166 15.46 10.38 -8.58
C ALA A 166 15.15 11.89 -8.59
N PHE A 167 14.91 12.50 -7.43
CA PHE A 167 14.64 13.95 -7.33
C PHE A 167 15.85 14.80 -7.71
N GLN A 168 17.07 14.33 -7.37
CA GLN A 168 18.31 15.01 -7.77
C GLN A 168 18.48 15.02 -9.29
N LEU A 169 18.16 13.89 -9.94
CA LEU A 169 18.25 13.75 -11.40
C LEU A 169 17.27 14.66 -12.12
N ILE A 170 16.02 14.77 -11.62
CA ILE A 170 15.02 15.71 -12.15
C ILE A 170 15.48 17.16 -11.96
N GLN A 171 15.94 17.53 -10.75
CA GLN A 171 16.44 18.86 -10.47
C GLN A 171 17.59 19.26 -11.42
N ALA A 172 18.50 18.30 -11.70
CA ALA A 172 19.65 18.48 -12.57
C ALA A 172 19.35 18.30 -14.06
N LYS A 173 18.09 18.01 -14.45
CA LYS A 173 17.68 17.73 -15.84
C LYS A 173 18.46 16.57 -16.48
N ARG A 174 18.84 15.56 -15.69
CA ARG A 174 19.54 14.36 -16.17
C ARG A 174 18.56 13.29 -16.66
N VAL A 175 17.32 13.35 -16.19
CA VAL A 175 16.16 12.61 -16.67
C VAL A 175 14.99 13.59 -16.80
N ASP A 176 13.98 13.23 -17.58
CA ASP A 176 12.92 14.14 -17.94
C ASP A 176 11.76 14.11 -16.95
N TYR A 177 11.41 12.93 -16.41
CA TYR A 177 10.29 12.79 -15.50
C TYR A 177 10.47 11.67 -14.48
N PHE A 178 9.79 11.82 -13.34
CA PHE A 178 9.60 10.79 -12.34
C PHE A 178 8.11 10.51 -12.20
N SER A 179 7.66 9.36 -12.72
CA SER A 179 6.25 8.95 -12.67
C SER A 179 5.86 8.55 -11.26
N ARG A 180 4.97 9.33 -10.64
CA ARG A 180 4.48 9.11 -9.28
C ARG A 180 2.96 9.05 -9.21
N SER A 181 2.44 8.32 -8.24
CA SER A 181 0.99 8.33 -8.00
C SER A 181 0.51 9.71 -7.56
N ILE A 182 -0.74 10.02 -7.88
CA ILE A 182 -1.37 11.30 -7.51
C ILE A 182 -1.35 11.56 -6.00
N HIS A 183 -1.40 10.52 -5.16
CA HIS A 183 -1.37 10.68 -3.70
C HIS A 183 0.06 10.84 -3.14
N GLU A 184 1.10 10.67 -3.96
CA GLU A 184 2.50 10.81 -3.57
C GLU A 184 3.10 12.10 -4.11
N ALA A 185 2.95 12.36 -5.41
CA ALA A 185 3.72 13.36 -6.16
C ALA A 185 3.72 14.75 -5.53
N PHE A 186 2.56 15.24 -5.10
CA PHE A 186 2.45 16.60 -4.56
C PHE A 186 3.14 16.75 -3.22
N LEU A 187 2.97 15.79 -2.32
CA LEU A 187 3.64 15.77 -1.02
C LEU A 187 5.14 15.58 -1.16
N GLU A 188 5.58 14.79 -2.12
CA GLU A 188 6.99 14.55 -2.40
C GLU A 188 7.69 15.81 -2.88
N VAL A 189 7.05 16.60 -3.73
CA VAL A 189 7.57 17.92 -4.18
C VAL A 189 7.51 18.91 -3.03
N ASP A 190 6.38 19.06 -2.34
CA ASP A 190 6.20 20.01 -1.24
C ASP A 190 7.26 19.81 -0.13
N ASN A 191 7.57 18.54 0.21
CA ASN A 191 8.56 18.20 1.24
C ASN A 191 10.02 18.42 0.80
N ARG A 192 10.27 18.72 -0.46
CA ARG A 192 11.62 18.90 -1.03
C ARG A 192 11.87 20.23 -1.66
N ILE A 193 10.91 21.15 -1.61
CA ILE A 193 10.99 22.45 -2.30
C ILE A 193 12.20 23.26 -1.86
N ASP A 194 12.56 23.23 -0.58
CA ASP A 194 13.73 23.96 -0.05
C ASP A 194 15.05 23.39 -0.59
N LYS A 195 15.12 22.08 -0.83
CA LYS A 195 16.32 21.40 -1.32
C LYS A 195 16.39 21.35 -2.84
N TYR A 196 15.24 21.24 -3.50
CA TYR A 196 15.10 21.09 -4.95
C TYR A 196 14.02 22.07 -5.47
N PRO A 197 14.33 23.38 -5.58
CA PRO A 197 13.32 24.42 -5.85
C PRO A 197 12.78 24.42 -7.29
N ASP A 198 13.35 23.62 -8.17
CA ASP A 198 12.88 23.50 -9.55
C ASP A 198 11.99 22.29 -9.79
N LEU A 199 11.73 21.49 -8.76
CA LEU A 199 10.76 20.39 -8.87
C LEU A 199 9.34 20.92 -9.00
N LYS A 200 8.58 20.28 -9.88
CA LYS A 200 7.16 20.58 -10.11
C LYS A 200 6.41 19.32 -10.47
N VAL A 201 5.16 19.23 -10.06
CA VAL A 201 4.23 18.24 -10.63
C VAL A 201 3.74 18.78 -11.98
N ASP A 202 3.97 18.02 -13.06
CA ASP A 202 3.44 18.34 -14.39
C ASP A 202 1.93 18.52 -14.35
N GLU A 203 1.42 19.47 -15.15
CA GLU A 203 0.00 19.80 -15.21
C GLU A 203 -0.74 19.16 -16.38
N GLN A 204 -0.02 18.49 -17.29
CA GLN A 204 -0.57 18.07 -18.59
C GLN A 204 -0.92 16.58 -18.64
N ILE A 205 -0.07 15.71 -18.11
CA ILE A 205 -0.18 14.26 -18.31
C ILE A 205 -0.87 13.58 -17.12
N LEU A 206 -1.78 12.68 -17.44
CA LEU A 206 -2.26 11.62 -16.57
C LEU A 206 -1.97 10.29 -17.24
N LEU A 207 -0.95 9.58 -16.79
CA LEU A 207 -0.69 8.22 -17.24
C LEU A 207 -1.46 7.24 -16.34
N THR A 208 -2.23 6.33 -16.93
CA THR A 208 -3.03 5.37 -16.16
C THR A 208 -2.73 3.93 -16.56
N TYR A 209 -2.66 3.05 -15.56
CA TYR A 209 -2.58 1.61 -15.75
C TYR A 209 -3.16 0.87 -14.53
N PRO A 210 -3.75 -0.32 -14.71
CA PRO A 210 -4.20 -1.12 -13.58
C PRO A 210 -3.03 -1.45 -12.66
N PHE A 211 -3.02 -0.92 -11.43
CA PHE A 211 -1.93 -1.14 -10.50
C PHE A 211 -2.44 -1.16 -9.06
N ALA A 212 -2.12 -2.22 -8.35
CA ALA A 212 -2.46 -2.38 -6.96
C ALA A 212 -1.21 -2.37 -6.08
N MET A 213 -1.35 -1.79 -4.91
CA MET A 213 -0.43 -1.99 -3.80
C MET A 213 -1.12 -2.88 -2.77
N PHE A 214 -0.44 -3.92 -2.31
CA PHE A 214 -0.95 -4.83 -1.29
C PHE A 214 -0.08 -4.82 -0.04
N PHE A 215 -0.65 -5.27 1.06
CA PHE A 215 0.15 -5.81 2.15
C PHE A 215 0.63 -7.20 1.78
N PHE A 216 1.87 -7.50 2.16
CA PHE A 216 2.51 -8.80 2.00
C PHE A 216 3.05 -9.28 3.34
N THR A 217 2.96 -10.59 3.58
CA THR A 217 3.64 -11.29 4.68
C THR A 217 4.58 -12.35 4.11
N GLY A 218 5.45 -12.91 4.93
CA GLY A 218 6.17 -14.13 4.56
C GLY A 218 5.18 -15.27 4.27
N LYS A 219 5.56 -16.25 3.43
CA LYS A 219 4.68 -17.38 3.05
C LYS A 219 4.12 -18.14 4.26
N ASP A 220 4.93 -18.29 5.29
CA ASP A 220 4.57 -19.05 6.49
C ASP A 220 3.82 -18.22 7.54
N ASN A 221 3.77 -16.89 7.37
CA ASN A 221 3.05 -16.00 8.29
C ASN A 221 1.58 -15.82 7.84
N THR A 222 0.83 -16.93 7.91
CA THR A 222 -0.57 -16.96 7.49
C THR A 222 -1.50 -16.33 8.52
N GLU A 223 -1.19 -16.44 9.83
CA GLU A 223 -1.99 -15.83 10.90
C GLU A 223 -2.17 -14.32 10.68
N LEU A 224 -1.07 -13.59 10.50
CA LEU A 224 -1.13 -12.14 10.27
C LEU A 224 -1.83 -11.80 8.96
N ALA A 225 -1.60 -12.58 7.89
CA ALA A 225 -2.27 -12.38 6.61
C ALA A 225 -3.79 -12.53 6.74
N ASP A 226 -4.25 -13.57 7.46
CA ASP A 226 -5.68 -13.82 7.67
C ASP A 226 -6.32 -12.73 8.56
N LEU A 227 -5.60 -12.24 9.57
CA LEU A 227 -6.06 -11.11 10.40
C LEU A 227 -6.23 -9.83 9.56
N ILE A 228 -5.25 -9.47 8.76
CA ILE A 228 -5.35 -8.29 7.87
C ILE A 228 -6.50 -8.48 6.88
N LYS A 229 -6.63 -9.66 6.27
CA LYS A 229 -7.72 -9.98 5.36
C LYS A 229 -9.09 -9.85 6.04
N SER A 230 -9.26 -10.44 7.22
CA SER A 230 -10.50 -10.34 8.00
C SER A 230 -10.83 -8.88 8.37
N GLY A 231 -9.80 -8.08 8.69
CA GLY A 231 -9.96 -6.63 8.92
C GLY A 231 -10.51 -5.91 7.70
N PHE A 232 -10.00 -6.21 6.50
CA PHE A 232 -10.55 -5.68 5.25
C PHE A 232 -11.98 -6.12 5.01
N GLU A 233 -12.27 -7.43 5.08
CA GLU A 233 -13.60 -7.98 4.85
C GLU A 233 -14.64 -7.37 5.79
N SER A 234 -14.32 -7.25 7.07
CA SER A 234 -15.18 -6.62 8.08
C SER A 234 -15.41 -5.13 7.77
N SER A 235 -14.33 -4.40 7.46
CA SER A 235 -14.41 -2.95 7.25
C SER A 235 -15.05 -2.56 5.91
N TYR A 236 -14.95 -3.39 4.89
CA TYR A 236 -15.74 -3.21 3.66
C TYR A 236 -17.22 -3.52 3.88
N LYS A 237 -17.52 -4.56 4.69
CA LYS A 237 -18.90 -4.96 5.00
C LYS A 237 -19.65 -3.88 5.78
N ASP A 238 -19.00 -3.23 6.74
CA ASP A 238 -19.62 -2.18 7.57
C ASP A 238 -19.43 -0.76 7.02
N GLY A 239 -18.72 -0.61 5.89
CA GLY A 239 -18.46 0.67 5.21
C GLY A 239 -17.33 1.49 5.80
N SER A 240 -16.78 1.10 6.95
CA SER A 240 -15.78 1.89 7.68
C SER A 240 -14.45 2.03 6.96
N PHE A 241 -14.08 1.06 6.07
CA PHE A 241 -12.89 1.22 5.23
C PHE A 241 -13.05 2.38 4.24
N ILE A 242 -14.22 2.54 3.65
CA ILE A 242 -14.50 3.62 2.69
C ILE A 242 -14.42 4.97 3.39
N GLU A 243 -14.99 5.08 4.61
CA GLU A 243 -14.89 6.28 5.43
C GLU A 243 -13.43 6.58 5.81
N PHE A 244 -12.69 5.58 6.32
CA PHE A 244 -11.26 5.70 6.63
C PHE A 244 -10.47 6.20 5.41
N PHE A 245 -10.68 5.59 4.24
CA PHE A 245 -9.96 5.90 3.02
C PHE A 245 -10.14 7.37 2.61
N TYR A 246 -11.38 7.85 2.47
CA TYR A 246 -11.64 9.21 2.00
C TYR A 246 -11.40 10.30 3.05
N SER A 247 -11.44 9.96 4.34
CA SER A 247 -11.14 10.92 5.42
C SER A 247 -9.66 11.06 5.72
N HIS A 248 -8.83 10.06 5.35
CA HIS A 248 -7.41 10.07 5.66
C HIS A 248 -6.67 11.24 4.98
N PRO A 249 -5.81 12.00 5.72
CA PRO A 249 -5.12 13.19 5.18
C PRO A 249 -4.32 12.93 3.90
N ALA A 250 -3.73 11.74 3.75
CA ALA A 250 -2.97 11.37 2.56
C ALA A 250 -3.83 11.17 1.30
N ILE A 251 -5.15 11.03 1.45
CA ILE A 251 -6.10 10.82 0.33
C ILE A 251 -6.98 12.05 0.13
N LYS A 252 -7.41 12.65 1.26
CA LYS A 252 -8.30 13.81 1.24
C LYS A 252 -7.71 14.97 0.44
N GLY A 253 -8.45 15.44 -0.54
CA GLY A 253 -8.05 16.56 -1.39
C GLY A 253 -7.03 16.24 -2.49
N VAL A 254 -6.47 15.02 -2.52
CA VAL A 254 -5.52 14.58 -3.56
C VAL A 254 -6.18 14.63 -4.95
N ILE A 255 -7.38 14.12 -5.04
CA ILE A 255 -8.14 14.07 -6.30
C ILE A 255 -8.36 15.50 -6.84
N THR A 256 -8.84 16.40 -5.99
CA THR A 256 -9.07 17.80 -6.35
C THR A 256 -7.75 18.50 -6.74
N LYS A 257 -6.68 18.35 -5.93
CA LYS A 257 -5.37 18.93 -6.21
C LYS A 257 -4.77 18.41 -7.53
N SER A 258 -5.07 17.15 -7.87
CA SER A 258 -4.55 16.51 -9.08
C SER A 258 -5.17 17.02 -10.37
N ASN A 259 -6.36 17.62 -10.32
CA ASN A 259 -7.07 18.18 -11.49
C ASN A 259 -7.11 17.21 -12.68
N LEU A 260 -7.56 15.97 -12.42
CA LEU A 260 -7.43 14.85 -13.37
C LEU A 260 -8.16 15.09 -14.69
N LYS A 261 -9.33 15.75 -14.65
CA LYS A 261 -10.14 16.06 -15.87
C LYS A 261 -9.44 16.97 -16.87
N ALA A 262 -8.56 17.87 -16.40
CA ALA A 262 -7.87 18.81 -17.27
C ALA A 262 -6.62 18.21 -17.92
N ARG A 263 -6.26 16.95 -17.60
CA ARG A 263 -5.05 16.30 -18.08
C ARG A 263 -5.30 15.47 -19.33
N ALA A 264 -4.30 15.40 -20.21
CA ALA A 264 -4.27 14.44 -21.30
C ALA A 264 -4.07 13.03 -20.72
N ARG A 265 -5.11 12.21 -20.75
CA ARG A 265 -5.08 10.84 -20.24
C ARG A 265 -4.43 9.91 -21.26
N ILE A 266 -3.45 9.14 -20.79
CA ILE A 266 -2.74 8.11 -21.54
C ILE A 266 -2.90 6.80 -20.77
N ASP A 267 -3.63 5.83 -21.38
CA ASP A 267 -3.83 4.52 -20.78
C ASP A 267 -2.81 3.54 -21.34
N ILE A 268 -2.14 2.79 -20.47
CA ILE A 268 -1.22 1.69 -20.84
C ILE A 268 -1.62 0.41 -20.14
N PRO A 269 -1.33 -0.77 -20.70
CA PRO A 269 -1.61 -2.04 -20.05
C PRO A 269 -0.61 -2.29 -18.90
N ASN A 270 -0.99 -3.15 -17.97
CA ASN A 270 -0.09 -3.74 -16.99
C ASN A 270 -0.06 -5.26 -17.19
N HIS A 271 1.00 -5.77 -17.80
CA HIS A 271 1.22 -7.19 -18.06
C HIS A 271 1.84 -7.94 -16.87
N THR A 272 2.24 -7.22 -15.80
CA THR A 272 2.87 -7.83 -14.62
C THR A 272 1.89 -8.35 -13.60
N LEU A 273 0.59 -8.01 -13.74
CA LEU A 273 -0.45 -8.48 -12.83
C LEU A 273 -0.67 -9.99 -12.94
N SER A 274 -0.73 -10.67 -11.79
CA SER A 274 -1.14 -12.06 -11.71
C SER A 274 -2.59 -12.24 -12.20
N LYS A 275 -2.95 -13.47 -12.58
CA LYS A 275 -4.34 -13.79 -12.94
C LYS A 275 -5.29 -13.53 -11.77
N GLU A 276 -4.86 -13.83 -10.56
CA GLU A 276 -5.62 -13.61 -9.33
C GLU A 276 -5.85 -12.12 -9.07
N SER A 277 -4.85 -11.28 -9.30
CA SER A 277 -4.98 -9.82 -9.14
C SER A 277 -5.85 -9.18 -10.22
N GLN A 278 -5.93 -9.75 -11.41
CA GLN A 278 -6.87 -9.33 -12.46
C GLN A 278 -8.33 -9.63 -12.11
N LEU A 279 -8.59 -10.59 -11.22
CA LEU A 279 -9.92 -11.01 -10.79
C LEU A 279 -10.42 -10.26 -9.54
N ILE A 280 -9.66 -9.31 -9.01
CA ILE A 280 -10.08 -8.52 -7.84
C ILE A 280 -11.38 -7.78 -8.16
N PRO A 281 -12.43 -7.95 -7.34
CA PRO A 281 -13.73 -7.33 -7.57
C PRO A 281 -13.66 -5.81 -7.71
N SER A 282 -14.44 -5.25 -8.64
CA SER A 282 -14.46 -3.81 -8.94
C SER A 282 -14.77 -2.92 -7.74
N GLN A 283 -15.54 -3.42 -6.77
CA GLN A 283 -15.85 -2.70 -5.53
C GLN A 283 -14.62 -2.30 -4.70
N TYR A 284 -13.49 -3.02 -4.85
CA TYR A 284 -12.24 -2.72 -4.17
C TYR A 284 -11.39 -1.67 -4.90
N TRP A 285 -11.77 -1.32 -6.12
CA TRP A 285 -11.14 -0.27 -6.88
C TRP A 285 -11.88 1.05 -6.70
N HIS A 286 -11.16 2.15 -6.87
CA HIS A 286 -11.78 3.46 -6.92
C HIS A 286 -12.52 3.59 -8.25
N ASP A 287 -13.76 4.08 -8.16
CA ASP A 287 -14.54 4.39 -9.36
C ASP A 287 -13.95 5.64 -10.02
N THR A 288 -13.44 5.48 -11.22
CA THR A 288 -12.81 6.57 -11.99
C THR A 288 -13.82 7.64 -12.40
N GLU A 289 -15.11 7.32 -12.45
CA GLU A 289 -16.18 8.29 -12.72
C GLU A 289 -16.50 9.15 -11.50
N ARG A 290 -16.17 8.65 -10.28
CA ARG A 290 -16.31 9.39 -9.01
C ARG A 290 -15.09 10.22 -8.62
N LEU A 291 -14.09 10.33 -9.48
CA LEU A 291 -12.94 11.22 -9.23
C LEU A 291 -13.31 12.71 -9.19
N ASP A 292 -14.59 13.03 -9.32
CA ASP A 292 -15.11 14.37 -9.58
C ASP A 292 -15.96 14.99 -8.47
N ASN A 293 -16.16 14.27 -7.36
CA ASN A 293 -17.02 14.75 -6.25
C ASN A 293 -16.25 14.94 -4.96
#